data_d86b803390c5dc8db26cb6899aeba658
#
_entry.id   d86b803390c5dc8db26cb6899aeba658
#
_cell.length_a   1.000
_cell.length_b   1.000
_cell.length_c   1.000
_cell.angle_alpha   90.00
_cell.angle_beta   90.00
_cell.angle_gamma   90.00
#
_symmetry.space_group_name_H-M   'P 1'
#
loop_
_entity.id
_entity.type
_entity.pdbx_description
1 polymer ?
#
loop_
_entity_poly.entity_id
_entity_poly.type
_entity_poly.pdbx_seq_one_letter_code
_entity_poly.pdbx_strand_id
1 'polypeptide(L)'
;MNHIYHSLIIILFLFSQNNNAQKCIALFNQKDLKGWYAFGEEKGKQTNAADLFSVENNMIRMYGPKAGYLMSEQSFRNFQLTVEYRWNTDTQFAKKNNSKNSGVMYLVPSETPDVLWPKGIQFQIKEGATGDFVFLQEVTLNINGKKTEPGKSVVAKRFLDAEKPIGEWNKIVVTSKNGVITQKLNGKTVNKGIESSVTEGRVLLQYEGFPIDFRKVCIKKCK
;
A
#
# COMPACT_ATOMS: atom_id res chain seq x y z
N MET A 1 -12.14 77.26 -7.53
CA MET A 1 -12.27 76.06 -6.66
C MET A 1 -11.81 74.86 -7.46
N ASN A 2 -10.56 74.44 -7.24
CA ASN A 2 -9.97 73.29 -7.99
C ASN A 2 -10.07 72.06 -7.10
N HIS A 3 -10.87 71.08 -7.56
CA HIS A 3 -11.00 69.77 -6.91
C HIS A 3 -9.90 68.84 -7.47
N ILE A 4 -8.91 68.48 -6.63
CA ILE A 4 -7.87 67.50 -6.93
C ILE A 4 -8.44 66.10 -6.54
N TYR A 5 -8.70 65.26 -7.52
CA TYR A 5 -9.04 63.83 -7.30
C TYR A 5 -7.77 63.01 -7.12
N HIS A 6 -7.59 62.45 -5.92
CA HIS A 6 -6.53 61.50 -5.64
C HIS A 6 -7.01 60.10 -6.00
N SER A 7 -6.53 59.55 -7.11
CA SER A 7 -6.77 58.16 -7.50
C SER A 7 -5.87 57.24 -6.66
N LEU A 8 -6.51 56.44 -5.79
CA LEU A 8 -5.82 55.42 -5.01
C LEU A 8 -5.64 54.17 -5.88
N ILE A 9 -4.41 53.90 -6.30
CA ILE A 9 -4.07 52.66 -7.05
C ILE A 9 -3.82 51.54 -6.03
N ILE A 10 -4.78 50.62 -5.92
CA ILE A 10 -4.62 49.39 -5.12
C ILE A 10 -3.86 48.39 -5.97
N ILE A 11 -2.58 48.13 -5.64
CA ILE A 11 -1.76 47.09 -6.25
C ILE A 11 -2.09 45.79 -5.54
N LEU A 12 -2.89 44.91 -6.19
CA LEU A 12 -3.11 43.54 -5.73
C LEU A 12 -1.85 42.70 -6.01
N PHE A 13 -1.09 42.37 -4.96
CA PHE A 13 -0.05 41.36 -5.02
C PHE A 13 -0.71 39.96 -5.07
N LEU A 14 -0.80 39.38 -6.26
CA LEU A 14 -1.15 37.96 -6.45
C LEU A 14 0.05 37.11 -5.99
N PHE A 15 0.01 36.64 -4.75
CA PHE A 15 0.91 35.58 -4.29
C PHE A 15 0.55 34.29 -5.02
N SER A 16 1.26 33.99 -6.09
CA SER A 16 1.23 32.66 -6.72
C SER A 16 1.83 31.66 -5.72
N GLN A 17 0.99 30.96 -5.00
CA GLN A 17 1.43 29.80 -4.22
C GLN A 17 1.83 28.70 -5.20
N ASN A 18 3.13 28.59 -5.46
CA ASN A 18 3.68 27.42 -6.14
C ASN A 18 3.49 26.20 -5.25
N ASN A 19 2.31 25.57 -5.32
CA ASN A 19 2.07 24.24 -4.79
C ASN A 19 2.90 23.23 -5.61
N ASN A 20 4.19 23.11 -5.29
CA ASN A 20 5.01 22.01 -5.75
C ASN A 20 4.46 20.71 -5.15
N ALA A 21 3.37 20.20 -5.72
CA ALA A 21 2.84 18.89 -5.37
C ALA A 21 3.94 17.87 -5.63
N GLN A 22 4.55 17.36 -4.56
CA GLN A 22 5.63 16.39 -4.67
C GLN A 22 5.18 15.20 -5.52
N LYS A 23 5.91 14.94 -6.62
CA LYS A 23 5.57 13.91 -7.61
C LYS A 23 5.63 12.52 -6.97
N CYS A 24 4.67 11.66 -7.27
CA CYS A 24 4.68 10.27 -6.85
C CYS A 24 5.78 9.50 -7.60
N ILE A 25 6.61 8.78 -6.88
CA ILE A 25 7.62 7.87 -7.44
C ILE A 25 6.89 6.56 -7.75
N ALA A 26 6.82 6.19 -9.03
CA ALA A 26 6.21 4.94 -9.45
C ALA A 26 7.11 3.76 -9.03
N LEU A 27 6.59 2.86 -8.21
CA LEU A 27 7.23 1.58 -7.89
C LEU A 27 6.91 0.54 -8.97
N PHE A 28 5.81 0.71 -9.66
CA PHE A 28 5.42 -0.09 -10.82
C PHE A 28 5.34 0.80 -12.05
N ASN A 29 6.11 0.49 -13.06
CA ASN A 29 6.25 1.28 -14.29
C ASN A 29 5.19 0.94 -15.36
N GLN A 30 4.25 0.04 -15.08
CA GLN A 30 3.20 -0.47 -15.96
C GLN A 30 3.68 -1.30 -17.18
N LYS A 31 4.95 -1.68 -17.21
CA LYS A 31 5.57 -2.43 -18.33
C LYS A 31 6.18 -3.76 -17.89
N ASP A 32 6.87 -3.74 -16.76
CA ASP A 32 7.59 -4.89 -16.22
C ASP A 32 7.67 -4.83 -14.69
N LEU A 33 8.29 -5.84 -14.10
CA LEU A 33 8.48 -5.96 -12.65
C LEU A 33 9.88 -5.50 -12.20
N LYS A 34 10.55 -4.63 -12.94
CA LYS A 34 11.85 -4.07 -12.58
C LYS A 34 11.76 -3.32 -11.24
N GLY A 35 12.70 -3.57 -10.34
CA GLY A 35 12.73 -3.03 -8.97
C GLY A 35 11.91 -3.86 -7.97
N TRP A 36 11.45 -5.04 -8.41
CA TRP A 36 10.79 -6.03 -7.59
C TRP A 36 11.48 -7.39 -7.69
N TYR A 37 11.49 -8.15 -6.61
CA TYR A 37 11.72 -9.58 -6.62
C TYR A 37 10.46 -10.30 -6.15
N ALA A 38 10.37 -11.59 -6.46
CA ALA A 38 9.25 -12.41 -6.02
C ALA A 38 9.72 -13.47 -5.01
N PHE A 39 8.79 -13.90 -4.17
CA PHE A 39 8.95 -15.08 -3.32
C PHE A 39 7.72 -15.98 -3.49
N GLY A 40 7.96 -17.25 -3.71
CA GLY A 40 6.90 -18.26 -3.81
C GLY A 40 7.05 -19.35 -2.77
N GLU A 41 5.91 -19.87 -2.28
CA GLU A 41 5.85 -20.91 -1.26
C GLU A 41 6.75 -22.13 -1.58
N GLU A 42 6.80 -22.53 -2.85
CA GLU A 42 7.58 -23.70 -3.30
C GLU A 42 8.95 -23.33 -3.90
N LYS A 43 9.02 -22.18 -4.56
CA LYS A 43 10.21 -21.77 -5.32
C LYS A 43 11.19 -20.92 -4.53
N GLY A 44 10.76 -20.43 -3.35
CA GLY A 44 11.54 -19.47 -2.57
C GLY A 44 11.71 -18.13 -3.30
N LYS A 45 12.81 -17.45 -3.05
CA LYS A 45 13.14 -16.16 -3.66
C LYS A 45 13.51 -16.30 -5.13
N GLN A 46 12.89 -15.49 -5.97
CA GLN A 46 13.16 -15.34 -7.39
C GLN A 46 13.58 -13.89 -7.67
N THR A 47 14.82 -13.68 -8.08
CA THR A 47 15.34 -12.34 -8.44
C THR A 47 14.66 -11.79 -9.69
N ASN A 48 14.28 -12.65 -10.62
CA ASN A 48 13.38 -12.30 -11.71
C ASN A 48 11.94 -12.52 -11.26
N ALA A 49 11.26 -11.46 -10.90
CA ALA A 49 9.88 -11.54 -10.41
C ALA A 49 8.88 -12.11 -11.45
N ALA A 50 9.21 -12.04 -12.73
CA ALA A 50 8.40 -12.59 -13.83
C ALA A 50 8.34 -14.14 -13.82
N ASP A 51 9.19 -14.81 -13.06
CA ASP A 51 9.14 -16.28 -12.90
C ASP A 51 7.93 -16.74 -12.07
N LEU A 52 7.27 -15.82 -11.37
CA LEU A 52 6.09 -16.11 -10.53
C LEU A 52 4.85 -15.30 -10.89
N PHE A 53 5.00 -14.05 -11.32
CA PHE A 53 3.89 -13.15 -11.59
C PHE A 53 4.10 -12.43 -12.94
N SER A 54 3.00 -11.98 -13.55
CA SER A 54 3.05 -11.36 -14.88
C SER A 54 2.64 -9.90 -14.86
N VAL A 55 2.97 -9.18 -15.94
CA VAL A 55 2.44 -7.86 -16.26
C VAL A 55 1.68 -7.95 -17.57
N GLU A 56 0.42 -7.62 -17.54
CA GLU A 56 -0.45 -7.57 -18.72
C GLU A 56 -1.40 -6.38 -18.64
N ASN A 57 -1.67 -5.75 -19.75
CA ASN A 57 -2.59 -4.60 -19.84
C ASN A 57 -2.26 -3.50 -18.81
N ASN A 58 -0.97 -3.21 -18.60
CA ASN A 58 -0.45 -2.23 -17.65
C ASN A 58 -0.78 -2.55 -16.16
N MET A 59 -1.02 -3.82 -15.84
CA MET A 59 -1.34 -4.30 -14.49
C MET A 59 -0.39 -5.42 -14.09
N ILE A 60 -0.03 -5.47 -12.81
CA ILE A 60 0.56 -6.64 -12.18
C ILE A 60 -0.57 -7.65 -11.99
N ARG A 61 -0.37 -8.86 -12.52
CA ARG A 61 -1.28 -9.98 -12.37
C ARG A 61 -0.70 -11.00 -11.43
N MET A 62 -1.35 -11.21 -10.30
CA MET A 62 -0.95 -12.21 -9.32
C MET A 62 -1.95 -13.36 -9.38
N TYR A 63 -1.58 -14.35 -10.18
CA TYR A 63 -2.37 -15.55 -10.43
C TYR A 63 -1.47 -16.77 -10.27
N GLY A 64 -2.03 -17.90 -9.90
CA GLY A 64 -1.28 -19.14 -9.77
C GLY A 64 -1.82 -20.06 -8.67
N PRO A 65 -1.31 -21.30 -8.59
CA PRO A 65 -1.82 -22.28 -7.63
C PRO A 65 -1.25 -22.11 -6.22
N LYS A 66 -0.16 -21.33 -6.05
CA LYS A 66 0.60 -21.25 -4.79
C LYS A 66 0.69 -19.83 -4.27
N ALA A 67 0.78 -19.72 -2.95
CA ALA A 67 0.97 -18.44 -2.28
C ALA A 67 2.36 -17.85 -2.55
N GLY A 68 2.46 -16.52 -2.45
CA GLY A 68 3.71 -15.80 -2.67
C GLY A 68 3.53 -14.30 -2.57
N TYR A 69 4.56 -13.55 -2.94
CA TYR A 69 4.50 -12.09 -2.96
C TYR A 69 5.50 -11.47 -3.95
N LEU A 70 5.25 -10.21 -4.28
CA LEU A 70 6.22 -9.29 -4.86
C LEU A 70 6.75 -8.38 -3.75
N MET A 71 8.07 -8.19 -3.67
CA MET A 71 8.73 -7.31 -2.71
C MET A 71 9.52 -6.24 -3.45
N SER A 72 9.36 -4.96 -3.09
CA SER A 72 10.20 -3.90 -3.63
C SER A 72 11.65 -4.07 -3.18
N GLU A 73 12.61 -3.81 -4.08
CA GLU A 73 14.03 -3.80 -3.72
C GLU A 73 14.39 -2.62 -2.82
N GLN A 74 13.69 -1.50 -2.98
CA GLN A 74 13.90 -0.28 -2.21
C GLN A 74 13.11 -0.27 -0.90
N SER A 75 13.71 0.31 0.14
CA SER A 75 13.09 0.65 1.41
C SER A 75 12.69 2.12 1.46
N PHE A 76 11.67 2.43 2.25
CA PHE A 76 11.08 3.76 2.36
C PHE A 76 10.81 4.13 3.81
N ARG A 77 11.01 5.40 4.11
CA ARG A 77 10.71 6.03 5.39
C ARG A 77 9.89 7.30 5.15
N ASN A 78 8.95 7.62 6.02
CA ASN A 78 8.10 8.81 5.94
C ASN A 78 7.49 8.99 4.54
N PHE A 79 6.47 8.20 4.24
CA PHE A 79 5.89 8.13 2.91
C PHE A 79 4.36 8.09 2.94
N GLN A 80 3.79 8.35 1.77
CA GLN A 80 2.43 7.98 1.42
C GLN A 80 2.51 6.97 0.25
N LEU A 81 2.10 5.74 0.52
CA LEU A 81 1.98 4.66 -0.47
C LEU A 81 0.56 4.70 -1.05
N THR A 82 0.45 4.64 -2.36
CA THR A 82 -0.82 4.48 -3.07
C THR A 82 -0.78 3.19 -3.88
N VAL A 83 -1.78 2.34 -3.72
CA VAL A 83 -1.97 1.11 -4.49
C VAL A 83 -3.42 1.04 -4.95
N GLU A 84 -3.64 0.68 -6.22
CA GLU A 84 -4.96 0.32 -6.71
C GLU A 84 -5.00 -1.18 -7.00
N TYR A 85 -6.02 -1.87 -6.49
CA TYR A 85 -6.23 -3.30 -6.69
C TYR A 85 -7.67 -3.61 -7.09
N ARG A 86 -7.86 -4.75 -7.71
CA ARG A 86 -9.18 -5.38 -7.89
C ARG A 86 -9.06 -6.90 -7.82
N TRP A 87 -10.07 -7.54 -7.31
CA TRP A 87 -10.24 -8.99 -7.43
C TRP A 87 -10.63 -9.32 -8.88
N ASN A 88 -9.92 -10.27 -9.47
CA ASN A 88 -10.28 -10.73 -10.80
C ASN A 88 -11.33 -11.84 -10.71
N THR A 89 -12.38 -11.71 -11.50
CA THR A 89 -13.50 -12.66 -11.53
C THR A 89 -13.45 -13.61 -12.72
N ASP A 90 -12.39 -13.53 -13.53
CA ASP A 90 -12.24 -14.39 -14.69
C ASP A 90 -12.06 -15.85 -14.25
N THR A 91 -13.01 -16.70 -14.67
CA THR A 91 -13.06 -18.10 -14.26
C THR A 91 -12.03 -18.99 -14.95
N GLN A 92 -11.38 -18.49 -16.02
CA GLN A 92 -10.31 -19.24 -16.71
C GLN A 92 -9.05 -19.42 -15.86
N PHE A 93 -8.85 -18.59 -14.82
CA PHE A 93 -7.69 -18.69 -13.97
C PHE A 93 -7.93 -19.67 -12.82
N ALA A 94 -6.98 -20.59 -12.64
CA ALA A 94 -7.01 -21.53 -11.54
C ALA A 94 -6.98 -20.81 -10.19
N LYS A 95 -7.92 -21.14 -9.31
CA LYS A 95 -7.99 -20.64 -7.94
C LYS A 95 -7.52 -21.72 -6.99
N LYS A 96 -6.58 -21.40 -6.12
CA LYS A 96 -6.16 -22.31 -5.05
C LYS A 96 -7.30 -22.53 -4.04
N ASN A 97 -8.05 -21.48 -3.75
CA ASN A 97 -9.23 -21.52 -2.89
C ASN A 97 -10.26 -20.47 -3.34
N ASN A 98 -11.47 -20.56 -2.82
CA ASN A 98 -12.54 -19.61 -3.11
C ASN A 98 -12.53 -18.39 -2.19
N SER A 99 -11.65 -18.35 -1.20
CA SER A 99 -11.55 -17.25 -0.25
C SER A 99 -10.65 -16.16 -0.80
N LYS A 100 -11.17 -14.96 -0.94
CA LYS A 100 -10.39 -13.77 -1.32
C LYS A 100 -9.49 -13.39 -0.16
N ASN A 101 -8.18 -13.55 -0.32
CA ASN A 101 -7.17 -13.16 0.66
C ASN A 101 -5.90 -12.67 -0.05
N SER A 102 -5.46 -11.48 0.32
CA SER A 102 -4.27 -10.77 -0.16
C SER A 102 -3.92 -9.65 0.83
N GLY A 103 -2.92 -8.85 0.51
CA GLY A 103 -2.57 -7.69 1.32
C GLY A 103 -1.50 -6.83 0.67
N VAL A 104 -1.40 -5.60 1.16
CA VAL A 104 -0.28 -4.71 0.87
C VAL A 104 0.50 -4.55 2.18
N MET A 105 1.69 -5.16 2.24
CA MET A 105 2.58 -4.93 3.38
C MET A 105 3.49 -3.73 3.12
N TYR A 106 3.89 -3.10 4.18
CA TYR A 106 4.81 -1.96 4.18
C TYR A 106 5.63 -1.95 5.46
N LEU A 107 6.72 -1.18 5.46
CA LEU A 107 7.70 -1.15 6.56
C LEU A 107 8.25 -2.56 6.87
N VAL A 108 8.44 -3.38 5.82
CA VAL A 108 9.14 -4.66 5.94
C VAL A 108 10.64 -4.37 6.04
N PRO A 109 11.28 -4.55 7.21
CA PRO A 109 12.69 -4.21 7.37
C PRO A 109 13.58 -4.93 6.34
N SER A 110 14.63 -4.27 5.87
CA SER A 110 15.48 -4.79 4.77
C SER A 110 16.23 -6.07 5.15
N GLU A 111 16.55 -6.22 6.44
CA GLU A 111 17.24 -7.38 7.01
C GLU A 111 16.30 -8.57 7.30
N THR A 112 14.98 -8.39 7.12
CA THR A 112 14.03 -9.49 7.35
C THR A 112 14.28 -10.64 6.37
N PRO A 113 14.41 -11.89 6.85
CA PRO A 113 14.52 -13.05 5.99
C PRO A 113 13.33 -13.18 5.03
N ASP A 114 13.60 -13.68 3.82
CA ASP A 114 12.56 -14.02 2.86
C ASP A 114 11.83 -15.30 3.31
N VAL A 115 10.65 -15.09 3.89
CA VAL A 115 9.70 -16.13 4.32
C VAL A 115 8.32 -15.75 3.83
N LEU A 116 7.38 -16.69 3.78
CA LEU A 116 6.05 -16.45 3.18
C LEU A 116 5.31 -15.25 3.79
N TRP A 117 5.47 -15.02 5.10
CA TRP A 117 4.89 -13.89 5.82
C TRP A 117 5.97 -13.17 6.64
N PRO A 118 6.73 -12.25 6.02
CA PRO A 118 7.85 -11.58 6.69
C PRO A 118 7.36 -10.55 7.71
N LYS A 119 8.29 -10.08 8.56
CA LYS A 119 8.04 -9.01 9.52
C LYS A 119 7.57 -7.74 8.81
N GLY A 120 6.54 -7.08 9.37
CA GLY A 120 6.02 -5.82 8.82
C GLY A 120 4.57 -5.56 9.21
N ILE A 121 4.00 -4.53 8.63
CA ILE A 121 2.59 -4.16 8.79
C ILE A 121 1.86 -4.39 7.47
N GLN A 122 0.69 -5.02 7.54
CA GLN A 122 -0.13 -5.27 6.37
C GLN A 122 -1.43 -4.47 6.42
N PHE A 123 -1.74 -3.82 5.31
CA PHE A 123 -3.11 -3.46 4.95
C PHE A 123 -3.77 -4.72 4.42
N GLN A 124 -4.67 -5.29 5.20
CA GLN A 124 -5.38 -6.53 4.81
C GLN A 124 -6.31 -6.28 3.63
N ILE A 125 -6.26 -7.16 2.63
CA ILE A 125 -7.21 -7.26 1.52
C ILE A 125 -7.85 -8.64 1.61
N LYS A 126 -8.95 -8.75 2.36
CA LYS A 126 -9.61 -10.02 2.62
C LYS A 126 -11.10 -9.80 2.70
N GLU A 127 -11.86 -10.76 2.19
CA GLU A 127 -13.32 -10.73 2.28
C GLU A 127 -13.80 -10.51 3.72
N GLY A 128 -14.59 -9.46 3.91
CA GLY A 128 -15.09 -9.08 5.23
C GLY A 128 -14.08 -8.43 6.18
N ALA A 129 -12.80 -8.27 5.77
CA ALA A 129 -11.72 -7.74 6.62
C ALA A 129 -10.78 -6.76 5.91
N THR A 130 -11.16 -6.28 4.70
CA THR A 130 -10.33 -5.34 3.94
C THR A 130 -10.19 -4.01 4.67
N GLY A 131 -8.93 -3.63 4.98
CA GLY A 131 -8.60 -2.43 5.77
C GLY A 131 -8.23 -2.71 7.22
N ASP A 132 -8.30 -3.96 7.70
CA ASP A 132 -7.73 -4.33 8.99
C ASP A 132 -6.20 -4.11 8.97
N PHE A 133 -5.62 -3.78 10.13
CA PHE A 133 -4.18 -3.94 10.33
C PHE A 133 -3.88 -5.41 10.62
N VAL A 134 -2.81 -5.92 10.01
CA VAL A 134 -2.18 -7.16 10.45
C VAL A 134 -0.72 -6.86 10.77
N PHE A 135 -0.31 -7.11 12.00
CA PHE A 135 1.06 -6.96 12.49
C PHE A 135 1.71 -8.33 12.48
N LEU A 136 2.80 -8.46 11.75
CA LEU A 136 3.52 -9.72 11.59
C LEU A 136 4.88 -9.69 12.28
N GLN A 137 5.24 -10.81 12.92
CA GLN A 137 6.54 -11.05 13.53
C GLN A 137 6.92 -9.96 14.55
N GLU A 138 6.13 -9.88 15.65
CA GLU A 138 6.37 -9.02 16.82
C GLU A 138 6.26 -7.50 16.55
N VAL A 139 5.70 -7.08 15.41
CA VAL A 139 5.44 -5.66 15.16
C VAL A 139 4.29 -5.17 16.02
N THR A 140 4.43 -3.98 16.61
CA THR A 140 3.43 -3.35 17.47
C THR A 140 3.09 -1.93 17.01
N LEU A 141 1.88 -1.49 17.37
CA LEU A 141 1.35 -0.15 17.11
C LEU A 141 0.43 0.25 18.26
N ASN A 142 0.41 1.51 18.66
CA ASN A 142 -0.56 2.04 19.60
C ASN A 142 -1.82 2.47 18.85
N ILE A 143 -2.96 1.85 19.16
CA ILE A 143 -4.27 2.14 18.56
C ILE A 143 -5.21 2.58 19.66
N ASN A 144 -5.75 3.80 19.55
CA ASN A 144 -6.67 4.38 20.53
C ASN A 144 -6.11 4.36 21.98
N GLY A 145 -4.81 4.64 22.14
CA GLY A 145 -4.15 4.68 23.45
C GLY A 145 -3.73 3.31 24.00
N LYS A 146 -4.01 2.21 23.29
CA LYS A 146 -3.60 0.86 23.68
C LYS A 146 -2.58 0.31 22.71
N LYS A 147 -1.40 -0.05 23.19
CA LYS A 147 -0.39 -0.75 22.40
C LYS A 147 -0.86 -2.18 22.13
N THR A 148 -0.73 -2.62 20.86
CA THR A 148 -1.02 -4.02 20.50
C THR A 148 0.00 -4.95 21.14
N GLU A 149 -0.43 -6.14 21.54
CA GLU A 149 0.50 -7.16 22.01
C GLU A 149 1.41 -7.63 20.87
N PRO A 150 2.69 -7.91 21.15
CA PRO A 150 3.55 -8.55 20.16
C PRO A 150 3.08 -9.97 19.87
N GLY A 151 3.31 -10.47 18.64
CA GLY A 151 2.93 -11.83 18.29
C GLY A 151 3.27 -12.17 16.84
N LYS A 152 3.16 -13.44 16.49
CA LYS A 152 3.44 -13.92 15.13
C LYS A 152 2.52 -13.28 14.09
N SER A 153 1.24 -13.08 14.43
CA SER A 153 0.24 -12.41 13.61
C SER A 153 -0.86 -11.84 14.50
N VAL A 154 -0.94 -10.51 14.60
CA VAL A 154 -1.92 -9.80 15.43
C VAL A 154 -2.78 -8.91 14.55
N VAL A 155 -4.10 -8.95 14.73
CA VAL A 155 -5.06 -8.20 13.92
C VAL A 155 -5.70 -7.09 14.75
N ALA A 156 -5.74 -5.87 14.19
CA ALA A 156 -6.60 -4.81 14.68
C ALA A 156 -7.65 -4.47 13.62
N LYS A 157 -8.92 -4.63 13.98
CA LYS A 157 -10.05 -4.47 13.06
C LYS A 157 -10.18 -3.03 12.57
N ARG A 158 -10.61 -2.88 11.33
CA ARG A 158 -10.92 -1.59 10.72
C ARG A 158 -12.10 -0.90 11.42
N PHE A 159 -12.14 0.43 11.34
CA PHE A 159 -13.24 1.24 11.91
C PHE A 159 -14.54 1.12 11.11
N LEU A 160 -14.42 0.95 9.79
CA LEU A 160 -15.56 0.86 8.88
C LEU A 160 -15.19 0.04 7.63
N ASP A 161 -16.19 -0.48 6.95
CA ASP A 161 -16.03 -1.08 5.63
C ASP A 161 -16.13 0.01 4.55
N ALA A 162 -15.20 -0.03 3.62
CA ALA A 162 -15.15 0.88 2.48
C ALA A 162 -14.74 0.17 1.19
N GLU A 163 -14.72 -1.17 1.17
CA GLU A 163 -14.41 -1.96 -0.01
C GLU A 163 -15.56 -1.85 -1.02
N LYS A 164 -15.18 -1.73 -2.29
CA LYS A 164 -16.13 -1.78 -3.40
C LYS A 164 -16.43 -3.23 -3.79
N PRO A 165 -17.54 -3.46 -4.52
CA PRO A 165 -17.87 -4.78 -5.03
C PRO A 165 -16.73 -5.45 -5.79
N ILE A 166 -16.78 -6.79 -5.82
CA ILE A 166 -15.80 -7.59 -6.57
C ILE A 166 -15.74 -7.17 -8.04
N GLY A 167 -14.53 -7.11 -8.61
CA GLY A 167 -14.27 -6.66 -9.98
C GLY A 167 -14.06 -5.15 -10.12
N GLU A 168 -14.46 -4.35 -9.12
CA GLU A 168 -14.20 -2.91 -9.12
C GLU A 168 -12.81 -2.57 -8.57
N TRP A 169 -12.25 -1.45 -9.08
CA TRP A 169 -10.98 -0.92 -8.60
C TRP A 169 -11.13 -0.24 -7.24
N ASN A 170 -10.38 -0.75 -6.27
CA ASN A 170 -10.21 -0.17 -4.95
C ASN A 170 -8.89 0.58 -4.86
N LYS A 171 -8.88 1.69 -4.10
CA LYS A 171 -7.69 2.51 -3.88
C LYS A 171 -7.29 2.51 -2.41
N ILE A 172 -6.13 1.95 -2.15
CA ILE A 172 -5.46 1.99 -0.84
C ILE A 172 -4.55 3.20 -0.79
N VAL A 173 -4.56 3.93 0.32
CA VAL A 173 -3.56 4.94 0.66
C VAL A 173 -3.08 4.68 2.08
N VAL A 174 -1.79 4.40 2.23
CA VAL A 174 -1.12 4.28 3.53
C VAL A 174 -0.20 5.47 3.71
N THR A 175 -0.36 6.21 4.79
CA THR A 175 0.59 7.25 5.19
C THR A 175 1.33 6.78 6.44
N SER A 176 2.66 6.72 6.35
CA SER A 176 3.58 6.47 7.47
C SER A 176 4.49 7.68 7.64
N LYS A 177 4.39 8.36 8.79
CA LYS A 177 5.23 9.52 9.11
C LYS A 177 5.54 9.56 10.60
N ASN A 178 6.82 9.53 10.96
CA ASN A 178 7.28 9.63 12.34
C ASN A 178 6.57 8.65 13.31
N GLY A 179 6.41 7.40 12.88
CA GLY A 179 5.74 6.35 13.67
C GLY A 179 4.21 6.44 13.69
N VAL A 180 3.61 7.46 13.05
CA VAL A 180 2.15 7.56 12.86
C VAL A 180 1.78 6.88 11.56
N ILE A 181 0.80 5.97 11.62
CA ILE A 181 0.29 5.24 10.44
C ILE A 181 -1.19 5.52 10.28
N THR A 182 -1.59 5.85 9.06
CA THR A 182 -3.00 5.99 8.68
C THR A 182 -3.29 5.17 7.44
N GLN A 183 -4.30 4.32 7.51
CA GLN A 183 -4.80 3.54 6.37
C GLN A 183 -6.12 4.11 5.86
N LYS A 184 -6.19 4.32 4.54
CA LYS A 184 -7.43 4.74 3.86
C LYS A 184 -7.78 3.75 2.75
N LEU A 185 -9.06 3.48 2.61
CA LEU A 185 -9.65 2.72 1.51
C LEU A 185 -10.70 3.59 0.83
N ASN A 186 -10.56 3.79 -0.48
CA ASN A 186 -11.47 4.61 -1.29
C ASN A 186 -11.76 6.00 -0.69
N GLY A 187 -10.71 6.62 -0.13
CA GLY A 187 -10.75 7.96 0.47
C GLY A 187 -11.20 8.00 1.94
N LYS A 188 -11.79 6.94 2.48
CA LYS A 188 -12.22 6.84 3.88
C LYS A 188 -11.09 6.31 4.76
N THR A 189 -10.86 6.91 5.93
CA THR A 189 -9.91 6.36 6.91
C THR A 189 -10.52 5.11 7.53
N VAL A 190 -9.85 3.98 7.32
CA VAL A 190 -10.29 2.67 7.83
C VAL A 190 -9.53 2.25 9.07
N ASN A 191 -8.32 2.78 9.26
CA ASN A 191 -7.50 2.49 10.44
C ASN A 191 -6.45 3.58 10.69
N LYS A 192 -6.02 3.74 11.95
CA LYS A 192 -4.96 4.68 12.36
C LYS A 192 -4.30 4.22 13.67
N GLY A 193 -3.00 4.45 13.78
CA GLY A 193 -2.24 4.21 15.01
C GLY A 193 -0.97 5.04 15.06
N ILE A 194 -0.30 5.03 16.19
CA ILE A 194 0.91 5.80 16.50
C ILE A 194 1.96 4.88 17.13
N GLU A 195 3.18 5.38 17.31
CA GLU A 195 4.26 4.65 17.99
C GLU A 195 4.56 3.28 17.36
N SER A 196 4.61 3.25 16.02
CA SER A 196 4.98 2.03 15.30
C SER A 196 6.37 1.55 15.69
N SER A 197 6.51 0.26 16.01
CA SER A 197 7.80 -0.38 16.29
C SER A 197 8.70 -0.52 15.05
N VAL A 198 8.15 -0.31 13.84
CA VAL A 198 8.88 -0.27 12.56
C VAL A 198 8.57 1.04 11.85
N THR A 199 9.59 1.76 11.36
CA THR A 199 9.43 3.09 10.76
C THR A 199 10.02 3.22 9.37
N GLU A 200 10.73 2.17 8.90
CA GLU A 200 11.34 2.10 7.58
C GLU A 200 11.28 0.67 7.06
N GLY A 201 11.18 0.50 5.75
CA GLY A 201 11.20 -0.81 5.13
C GLY A 201 10.61 -0.83 3.73
N ARG A 202 10.57 -2.04 3.16
CA ARG A 202 10.11 -2.35 1.82
C ARG A 202 8.59 -2.45 1.74
N VAL A 203 8.09 -2.42 0.51
CA VAL A 203 6.67 -2.63 0.18
C VAL A 203 6.52 -4.03 -0.41
N LEU A 204 5.44 -4.73 -0.03
CA LEU A 204 5.13 -6.07 -0.50
C LEU A 204 3.67 -6.14 -0.97
N LEU A 205 3.45 -6.80 -2.11
CA LEU A 205 2.12 -7.19 -2.60
C LEU A 205 1.96 -8.69 -2.41
N GLN A 206 0.96 -9.08 -1.61
CA GLN A 206 0.73 -10.47 -1.21
C GLN A 206 -0.20 -11.20 -2.19
N TYR A 207 -0.03 -12.51 -2.33
CA TYR A 207 -0.90 -13.42 -3.06
C TYR A 207 -1.17 -14.69 -2.26
N GLU A 208 -2.44 -15.07 -2.11
CA GLU A 208 -2.87 -16.27 -1.40
C GLU A 208 -3.83 -17.15 -2.22
N GLY A 209 -3.68 -17.16 -3.53
CA GLY A 209 -4.36 -18.11 -4.40
C GLY A 209 -5.71 -17.68 -4.97
N PHE A 210 -6.21 -16.46 -4.70
CA PHE A 210 -7.33 -15.87 -5.42
C PHE A 210 -6.82 -14.80 -6.38
N PRO A 211 -7.18 -14.83 -7.68
CA PRO A 211 -6.67 -13.88 -8.68
C PRO A 211 -6.90 -12.42 -8.31
N ILE A 212 -5.83 -11.64 -8.31
CA ILE A 212 -5.85 -10.22 -7.98
C ILE A 212 -4.96 -9.43 -8.95
N ASP A 213 -5.46 -8.29 -9.41
CA ASP A 213 -4.74 -7.34 -10.23
C ASP A 213 -4.32 -6.13 -9.39
N PHE A 214 -3.10 -5.64 -9.61
CA PHE A 214 -2.63 -4.38 -9.03
C PHE A 214 -2.21 -3.42 -10.14
N ARG A 215 -2.51 -2.14 -9.93
CA ARG A 215 -2.00 -1.04 -10.75
C ARG A 215 -1.68 0.17 -9.87
N LYS A 216 -0.95 1.14 -10.42
CA LYS A 216 -0.63 2.40 -9.74
C LYS A 216 -0.01 2.20 -8.35
N VAL A 217 1.03 1.39 -8.30
CA VAL A 217 1.83 1.27 -7.09
C VAL A 217 2.86 2.39 -7.06
N CYS A 218 2.69 3.37 -6.18
CA CYS A 218 3.60 4.51 -6.11
C CYS A 218 3.76 5.08 -4.70
N ILE A 219 4.90 5.72 -4.46
CA ILE A 219 5.26 6.37 -3.20
C ILE A 219 5.48 7.87 -3.39
N LYS A 220 4.93 8.65 -2.48
CA LYS A 220 5.22 10.06 -2.28
C LYS A 220 5.94 10.21 -0.94
N LYS A 221 7.13 10.84 -0.93
CA LYS A 221 7.84 11.14 0.33
C LYS A 221 7.03 12.14 1.16
N CYS A 222 6.95 11.94 2.47
CA CYS A 222 6.40 12.91 3.41
C CYS A 222 7.58 13.72 4.00
N LYS A 223 7.47 15.06 3.93
CA LYS A 223 8.43 15.97 4.57
C LYS A 223 8.25 15.99 6.08
#